data_10bb470dbfcadb1722a36b8e3f04ba20
#
_entry.id   10bb470dbfcadb1722a36b8e3f04ba20
#
_cell.length_a   1.000
_cell.length_b   1.000
_cell.length_c   1.000
_cell.angle_alpha   90.00
_cell.angle_beta   90.00
_cell.angle_gamma   90.00
#
_symmetry.space_group_name_H-M   'P 1'
#
loop_
_entity.id
_entity.type
_entity.pdbx_description
1 polymer ?
#
loop_
_entity_poly.entity_id
_entity_poly.type
_entity_poly.pdbx_seq_one_letter_code
_entity_poly.pdbx_strand_id
1 'polypeptide(L)'
;VAVESSTGHDIGEVTLTGKLAELAMKNHRYRPEKGELMRVYRVARPSDLEAWREAKLREEPTMIQARQIASALGLEMKIGDVEYQGDGNKAIFYYIADGRVDFRQLIRVLADTFHVRIEMKQIGARQEAGRIGGIGPCGRQLCCSSWMTTFSSVSTGAARVQDITMNPQKLTGQCGKIKCCMNFEVNAYAEAQRSLPDRDVVLETASDSYYHFKTDHFQRQVTYSTVRSAPVRLVTISAERAFEVIGMNRRGERPETLEPQEGEERRGGRTSDILADNSLTRFDRERRGARRGESRPPRREGGARRERPQRSAEPQGQGASERPQVRQFRSPRTRAQESGEGTPSPRRPRTKSQGEPE
;
A
#
# COMPACT_ATOMS: atom_id res chain seq x y z
N VAL A 1 -26.51 -5.36 14.81
CA VAL A 1 -27.72 -4.57 15.09
C VAL A 1 -28.51 -4.31 13.82
N ALA A 2 -29.84 -4.25 13.93
CA ALA A 2 -30.71 -3.78 12.86
C ALA A 2 -30.84 -2.26 12.93
N VAL A 3 -30.53 -1.60 11.82
CA VAL A 3 -30.43 -0.13 11.72
C VAL A 3 -31.45 0.38 10.70
N GLU A 4 -31.97 1.56 10.94
CA GLU A 4 -32.83 2.26 9.99
C GLU A 4 -32.11 2.48 8.65
N SER A 5 -32.81 2.23 7.55
CA SER A 5 -32.33 2.55 6.21
C SER A 5 -33.39 3.41 5.50
N SER A 6 -33.05 4.00 4.36
CA SER A 6 -33.98 4.82 3.57
C SER A 6 -35.24 4.06 3.15
N THR A 7 -35.15 2.74 3.03
CA THR A 7 -36.25 1.81 2.72
C THR A 7 -36.04 0.51 3.50
N GLY A 8 -36.76 0.34 4.61
CA GLY A 8 -36.63 -0.87 5.43
C GLY A 8 -35.52 -0.79 6.48
N HIS A 9 -34.80 -1.88 6.68
CA HIS A 9 -33.73 -1.96 7.67
C HIS A 9 -32.47 -2.60 7.09
N ASP A 10 -31.32 -2.24 7.65
CA ASP A 10 -30.03 -2.80 7.31
C ASP A 10 -29.38 -3.44 8.53
N ILE A 11 -28.35 -4.24 8.32
CA ILE A 11 -27.58 -4.87 9.39
C ILE A 11 -26.20 -4.23 9.50
N GLY A 12 -25.89 -3.73 10.68
CA GLY A 12 -24.60 -3.12 10.99
C GLY A 12 -23.92 -3.72 12.20
N GLU A 13 -22.60 -3.61 12.24
CA GLU A 13 -21.77 -3.94 13.39
C GLU A 13 -21.48 -2.68 14.21
N VAL A 14 -21.66 -2.78 15.54
CA VAL A 14 -21.34 -1.66 16.44
C VAL A 14 -19.85 -1.61 16.69
N THR A 15 -19.19 -0.59 16.18
CA THR A 15 -17.74 -0.39 16.35
C THR A 15 -17.38 0.49 17.54
N LEU A 16 -18.17 1.51 17.84
CA LEU A 16 -17.94 2.47 18.90
C LEU A 16 -19.24 2.83 19.62
N THR A 17 -19.14 3.09 20.91
CA THR A 17 -20.28 3.53 21.76
C THR A 17 -19.90 4.69 22.66
N GLY A 18 -20.91 5.41 23.19
CA GLY A 18 -20.75 6.46 24.19
C GLY A 18 -19.85 7.61 23.76
N LYS A 19 -19.03 8.12 24.66
CA LYS A 19 -18.15 9.28 24.43
C LYS A 19 -17.15 9.07 23.29
N LEU A 20 -16.71 7.82 23.04
CA LEU A 20 -15.80 7.53 21.92
C LEU A 20 -16.48 7.72 20.57
N ALA A 21 -17.76 7.33 20.47
CA ALA A 21 -18.56 7.57 19.27
C ALA A 21 -18.74 9.07 19.03
N GLU A 22 -19.06 9.86 20.06
CA GLU A 22 -19.18 11.33 19.97
C GLU A 22 -17.88 11.99 19.50
N LEU A 23 -16.73 11.59 20.05
CA LEU A 23 -15.42 12.08 19.65
C LEU A 23 -15.10 11.71 18.19
N ALA A 24 -15.38 10.48 17.79
CA ALA A 24 -15.20 10.05 16.40
C ALA A 24 -16.07 10.85 15.44
N MET A 25 -17.33 11.08 15.77
CA MET A 25 -18.24 11.92 14.97
C MET A 25 -17.74 13.37 14.84
N LYS A 26 -17.26 13.97 15.92
CA LYS A 26 -16.64 15.31 15.91
C LYS A 26 -15.39 15.36 15.03
N ASN A 27 -14.49 14.38 15.18
CA ASN A 27 -13.23 14.31 14.43
C ASN A 27 -13.46 14.11 12.93
N HIS A 28 -14.42 13.28 12.56
CA HIS A 28 -14.78 13.04 11.17
C HIS A 28 -15.73 14.10 10.59
N ARG A 29 -16.09 15.12 11.37
CA ARG A 29 -17.07 16.18 10.99
C ARG A 29 -18.34 15.57 10.39
N TYR A 30 -18.80 14.47 10.99
CA TYR A 30 -19.99 13.78 10.54
C TYR A 30 -21.18 14.73 10.62
N ARG A 31 -21.83 14.94 9.48
CA ARG A 31 -23.09 15.69 9.39
C ARG A 31 -24.11 14.77 8.72
N PRO A 32 -25.15 14.34 9.43
CA PRO A 32 -26.20 13.54 8.82
C PRO A 32 -26.88 14.37 7.71
N GLU A 33 -27.12 13.74 6.55
CA GLU A 33 -27.67 14.43 5.38
C GLU A 33 -29.05 15.08 5.65
N LYS A 34 -29.81 14.52 6.59
CA LYS A 34 -31.13 14.99 6.99
C LYS A 34 -31.19 15.66 8.38
N GLY A 35 -30.02 15.97 8.99
CA GLY A 35 -29.97 16.51 10.35
C GLY A 35 -30.29 15.53 11.47
N GLU A 36 -30.73 14.30 11.16
CA GLU A 36 -31.06 13.25 12.11
C GLU A 36 -30.13 12.05 11.97
N LEU A 37 -29.82 11.41 13.09
CA LEU A 37 -29.08 10.15 13.12
C LEU A 37 -30.02 9.01 12.80
N MET A 38 -29.57 8.04 12.01
CA MET A 38 -30.31 6.81 11.76
C MET A 38 -30.50 6.02 13.08
N ARG A 39 -31.68 5.47 13.27
CA ARG A 39 -32.05 4.78 14.51
C ARG A 39 -31.52 3.35 14.49
N VAL A 40 -31.03 2.90 15.63
CA VAL A 40 -30.78 1.48 15.88
C VAL A 40 -32.07 0.91 16.46
N TYR A 41 -32.71 -0.02 15.75
CA TYR A 41 -33.99 -0.59 16.20
C TYR A 41 -33.81 -1.61 17.32
N ARG A 42 -32.90 -2.57 17.12
CA ARG A 42 -32.71 -3.70 18.03
C ARG A 42 -31.40 -4.45 17.72
N VAL A 43 -31.05 -5.36 18.60
CA VAL A 43 -30.04 -6.38 18.31
C VAL A 43 -30.54 -7.28 17.18
N ALA A 44 -29.67 -7.62 16.22
CA ALA A 44 -30.02 -8.50 15.10
C ALA A 44 -30.38 -9.90 15.62
N ARG A 45 -31.43 -10.47 15.08
CA ARG A 45 -31.87 -11.85 15.36
C ARG A 45 -31.11 -12.82 14.43
N PRO A 46 -31.06 -14.11 14.77
CA PRO A 46 -30.47 -15.12 13.87
C PRO A 46 -31.04 -15.09 12.45
N SER A 47 -32.35 -14.92 12.30
CA SER A 47 -33.03 -14.78 11.00
C SER A 47 -32.56 -13.59 10.20
N ASP A 48 -32.27 -12.44 10.85
CA ASP A 48 -31.76 -11.25 10.17
C ASP A 48 -30.33 -11.49 9.66
N LEU A 49 -29.51 -12.21 10.43
CA LEU A 49 -28.16 -12.57 10.04
C LEU A 49 -28.13 -13.59 8.89
N GLU A 50 -29.08 -14.51 8.84
CA GLU A 50 -29.25 -15.45 7.73
C GLU A 50 -29.62 -14.70 6.46
N ALA A 51 -30.66 -13.85 6.51
CA ALA A 51 -31.08 -13.02 5.38
C ALA A 51 -29.92 -12.12 4.87
N TRP A 52 -29.18 -11.52 5.78
CA TRP A 52 -28.00 -10.72 5.43
C TRP A 52 -26.89 -11.54 4.76
N ARG A 53 -26.62 -12.75 5.23
CA ARG A 53 -25.65 -13.66 4.59
C ARG A 53 -26.09 -14.08 3.20
N GLU A 54 -27.35 -14.39 3.02
CA GLU A 54 -27.92 -14.70 1.70
C GLU A 54 -27.82 -13.50 0.74
N ALA A 55 -28.09 -12.28 1.24
CA ALA A 55 -27.92 -11.04 0.48
C ALA A 55 -26.47 -10.87 0.03
N LYS A 56 -25.50 -11.08 0.93
CA LYS A 56 -24.07 -11.02 0.63
C LYS A 56 -23.64 -12.05 -0.41
N LEU A 57 -24.13 -13.26 -0.36
CA LEU A 57 -23.83 -14.30 -1.36
C LEU A 57 -24.34 -13.95 -2.76
N ARG A 58 -25.38 -13.12 -2.87
CA ARG A 58 -25.92 -12.65 -4.16
C ARG A 58 -25.11 -11.51 -4.79
N GLU A 59 -24.28 -10.79 -4.03
CA GLU A 59 -23.58 -9.59 -4.51
C GLU A 59 -22.66 -9.87 -5.70
N GLU A 60 -21.79 -10.87 -5.60
CA GLU A 60 -20.82 -11.20 -6.65
C GLU A 60 -21.48 -11.66 -7.97
N PRO A 61 -22.41 -12.64 -7.99
CA PRO A 61 -23.07 -13.04 -9.23
C PRO A 61 -23.90 -11.89 -9.84
N THR A 62 -24.57 -11.08 -9.00
CA THR A 62 -25.30 -9.90 -9.45
C THR A 62 -24.36 -8.87 -10.11
N MET A 63 -23.20 -8.64 -9.53
CA MET A 63 -22.19 -7.72 -10.10
C MET A 63 -21.72 -8.19 -11.48
N ILE A 64 -21.42 -9.48 -11.63
CA ILE A 64 -20.98 -10.07 -12.89
C ILE A 64 -22.06 -9.91 -13.98
N GLN A 65 -23.30 -10.26 -13.65
CA GLN A 65 -24.42 -10.15 -14.57
C GLN A 65 -24.73 -8.68 -14.93
N ALA A 66 -24.68 -7.78 -13.95
CA ALA A 66 -24.88 -6.36 -14.17
C ALA A 66 -23.82 -5.74 -15.10
N ARG A 67 -22.56 -6.17 -15.01
CA ARG A 67 -21.49 -5.78 -15.96
C ARG A 67 -21.78 -6.23 -17.38
N GLN A 68 -22.29 -7.45 -17.56
CA GLN A 68 -22.68 -7.98 -18.87
C GLN A 68 -23.82 -7.15 -19.48
N ILE A 69 -24.84 -6.83 -18.68
CA ILE A 69 -25.99 -6.01 -19.09
C ILE A 69 -25.53 -4.60 -19.47
N ALA A 70 -24.70 -3.96 -18.64
CA ALA A 70 -24.16 -2.62 -18.94
C ALA A 70 -23.34 -2.60 -20.24
N SER A 71 -22.51 -3.62 -20.46
CA SER A 71 -21.75 -3.81 -21.68
C SER A 71 -22.63 -4.03 -22.91
N ALA A 72 -23.68 -4.84 -22.78
CA ALA A 72 -24.65 -5.10 -23.86
C ALA A 72 -25.44 -3.84 -24.27
N LEU A 73 -25.67 -2.93 -23.32
CA LEU A 73 -26.29 -1.62 -23.57
C LEU A 73 -25.29 -0.57 -24.10
N GLY A 74 -24.03 -0.89 -24.27
CA GLY A 74 -23.00 0.01 -24.80
C GLY A 74 -22.72 1.22 -23.90
N LEU A 75 -22.90 1.09 -22.58
CA LEU A 75 -22.69 2.19 -21.64
C LEU A 75 -21.21 2.35 -21.31
N GLU A 76 -20.67 3.55 -21.44
CA GLU A 76 -19.29 3.91 -21.06
C GLU A 76 -19.15 4.07 -19.54
N MET A 77 -19.35 2.97 -18.82
CA MET A 77 -19.24 2.91 -17.37
C MET A 77 -18.75 1.53 -16.94
N LYS A 78 -18.17 1.49 -15.74
CA LYS A 78 -17.75 0.24 -15.11
C LYS A 78 -18.46 0.08 -13.77
N ILE A 79 -19.21 -1.01 -13.60
CA ILE A 79 -19.75 -1.39 -12.28
C ILE A 79 -18.60 -1.99 -11.46
N GLY A 80 -18.23 -1.30 -10.38
CA GLY A 80 -17.14 -1.68 -9.49
C GLY A 80 -17.56 -2.69 -8.44
N ASP A 81 -18.74 -2.47 -7.83
CA ASP A 81 -19.24 -3.25 -6.71
C ASP A 81 -20.77 -3.19 -6.63
N VAL A 82 -21.38 -4.15 -5.95
CA VAL A 82 -22.82 -4.21 -5.66
C VAL A 82 -23.00 -4.53 -4.18
N GLU A 83 -23.90 -3.84 -3.54
CA GLU A 83 -24.20 -4.02 -2.12
C GLU A 83 -25.72 -4.19 -1.95
N TYR A 84 -26.13 -5.32 -1.42
CA TYR A 84 -27.51 -5.55 -1.04
C TYR A 84 -27.76 -5.03 0.37
N GLN A 85 -28.90 -4.36 0.55
CA GLN A 85 -29.40 -4.03 1.89
C GLN A 85 -29.70 -5.32 2.68
N GLY A 86 -29.53 -5.29 3.99
CA GLY A 86 -29.66 -6.48 4.84
C GLY A 86 -31.03 -7.16 4.81
N ASP A 87 -32.08 -6.45 4.37
CA ASP A 87 -33.43 -7.02 4.14
C ASP A 87 -33.62 -7.57 2.71
N GLY A 88 -32.63 -7.45 1.84
CA GLY A 88 -32.63 -7.94 0.47
C GLY A 88 -33.53 -7.20 -0.51
N ASN A 89 -34.22 -6.12 -0.10
CA ASN A 89 -35.19 -5.41 -0.93
C ASN A 89 -34.58 -4.33 -1.84
N LYS A 90 -33.34 -3.93 -1.57
CA LYS A 90 -32.65 -2.88 -2.28
C LYS A 90 -31.21 -3.31 -2.60
N ALA A 91 -30.75 -2.97 -3.80
CA ALA A 91 -29.35 -3.13 -4.19
C ALA A 91 -28.75 -1.80 -4.65
N ILE A 92 -27.57 -1.47 -4.15
CA ILE A 92 -26.79 -0.29 -4.52
C ILE A 92 -25.68 -0.72 -5.46
N PHE A 93 -25.69 -0.20 -6.68
CA PHE A 93 -24.68 -0.45 -7.69
C PHE A 93 -23.68 0.69 -7.70
N TYR A 94 -22.45 0.40 -7.30
CA TYR A 94 -21.36 1.37 -7.33
C TYR A 94 -20.68 1.35 -8.69
N TYR A 95 -20.63 2.50 -9.37
CA TYR A 95 -20.06 2.60 -10.69
C TYR A 95 -19.05 3.73 -10.83
N ILE A 96 -18.16 3.58 -11.81
CA ILE A 96 -17.21 4.60 -12.25
C ILE A 96 -17.54 4.96 -13.68
N ALA A 97 -17.55 6.24 -13.97
CA ALA A 97 -17.65 6.79 -15.31
C ALA A 97 -16.89 8.12 -15.37
N ASP A 98 -16.24 8.38 -16.50
CA ASP A 98 -15.52 9.64 -16.73
C ASP A 98 -16.46 10.79 -17.09
N GLY A 99 -17.63 10.45 -17.68
CA GLY A 99 -18.65 11.40 -18.09
C GLY A 99 -20.02 11.12 -17.47
N ARG A 100 -21.01 11.86 -17.94
CA ARG A 100 -22.41 11.67 -17.54
C ARG A 100 -23.00 10.53 -18.36
N VAL A 101 -23.50 9.49 -17.68
CA VAL A 101 -24.10 8.30 -18.31
C VAL A 101 -25.60 8.33 -18.13
N ASP A 102 -26.38 8.04 -19.16
CA ASP A 102 -27.81 7.80 -19.05
C ASP A 102 -28.08 6.30 -18.78
N PHE A 103 -28.39 6.01 -17.53
CA PHE A 103 -28.65 4.65 -17.07
C PHE A 103 -30.13 4.32 -16.86
N ARG A 104 -31.08 5.10 -17.46
CA ARG A 104 -32.52 4.84 -17.30
C ARG A 104 -32.92 3.46 -17.79
N GLN A 105 -32.40 3.06 -18.95
CA GLN A 105 -32.64 1.72 -19.51
C GLN A 105 -31.96 0.64 -18.65
N LEU A 106 -30.73 0.88 -18.20
CA LEU A 106 -29.99 -0.04 -17.34
C LEU A 106 -30.78 -0.32 -16.04
N ILE A 107 -31.28 0.71 -15.37
CA ILE A 107 -32.06 0.56 -14.12
C ILE A 107 -33.30 -0.31 -14.35
N ARG A 108 -34.01 -0.13 -15.47
CA ARG A 108 -35.20 -0.97 -15.79
C ARG A 108 -34.81 -2.43 -15.95
N VAL A 109 -33.81 -2.71 -16.78
CA VAL A 109 -33.34 -4.07 -17.04
C VAL A 109 -32.82 -4.74 -15.75
N LEU A 110 -32.06 -4.01 -14.91
CA LEU A 110 -31.57 -4.52 -13.63
C LEU A 110 -32.72 -4.79 -12.65
N ALA A 111 -33.73 -3.90 -12.59
CA ALA A 111 -34.90 -4.10 -11.72
C ALA A 111 -35.73 -5.30 -12.15
N ASP A 112 -35.92 -5.49 -13.46
CA ASP A 112 -36.64 -6.63 -14.02
C ASP A 112 -35.86 -7.95 -13.84
N THR A 113 -34.53 -7.91 -13.86
CA THR A 113 -33.69 -9.09 -13.72
C THR A 113 -33.55 -9.55 -12.27
N PHE A 114 -33.35 -8.61 -11.35
CA PHE A 114 -33.04 -8.93 -9.94
C PHE A 114 -34.23 -8.79 -9.00
N HIS A 115 -35.34 -8.21 -9.45
CA HIS A 115 -36.57 -7.99 -8.70
C HIS A 115 -36.37 -7.22 -7.38
N VAL A 116 -35.43 -6.27 -7.38
CA VAL A 116 -35.09 -5.41 -6.22
C VAL A 116 -35.08 -3.95 -6.62
N ARG A 117 -35.20 -3.06 -5.64
CA ARG A 117 -35.03 -1.63 -5.87
C ARG A 117 -33.57 -1.31 -6.19
N ILE A 118 -33.33 -0.70 -7.34
CA ILE A 118 -31.99 -0.33 -7.82
C ILE A 118 -31.66 1.10 -7.41
N GLU A 119 -30.49 1.27 -6.81
CA GLU A 119 -29.86 2.56 -6.58
C GLU A 119 -28.50 2.60 -7.26
N MET A 120 -28.25 3.65 -8.05
CA MET A 120 -26.95 3.83 -8.73
C MET A 120 -26.14 4.88 -7.99
N LYS A 121 -24.90 4.54 -7.59
CA LYS A 121 -24.01 5.43 -6.87
C LYS A 121 -22.65 5.55 -7.56
N GLN A 122 -22.33 6.76 -8.04
CA GLN A 122 -21.03 7.02 -8.62
C GLN A 122 -19.95 7.06 -7.55
N ILE A 123 -18.85 6.36 -7.79
CA ILE A 123 -17.68 6.37 -6.91
C ILE A 123 -16.42 6.72 -7.69
N GLY A 124 -15.43 7.26 -6.99
CA GLY A 124 -14.11 7.52 -7.58
C GLY A 124 -13.21 6.28 -7.54
N ALA A 125 -12.19 6.22 -8.40
CA ALA A 125 -11.25 5.10 -8.50
C ALA A 125 -10.58 4.73 -7.15
N ARG A 126 -10.36 5.69 -6.24
CA ARG A 126 -9.83 5.39 -4.90
C ARG A 126 -10.85 4.69 -4.01
N GLN A 127 -12.12 5.07 -4.12
CA GLN A 127 -13.19 4.42 -3.37
C GLN A 127 -13.43 3.01 -3.88
N GLU A 128 -13.35 2.79 -5.21
CA GLU A 128 -13.39 1.45 -5.79
C GLU A 128 -12.24 0.59 -5.25
N ALA A 129 -11.00 1.09 -5.31
CA ALA A 129 -9.85 0.37 -4.77
C ALA A 129 -10.00 0.06 -3.26
N GLY A 130 -10.63 0.96 -2.50
CA GLY A 130 -10.91 0.76 -1.08
C GLY A 130 -11.95 -0.34 -0.82
N ARG A 131 -12.96 -0.48 -1.69
CA ARG A 131 -13.98 -1.55 -1.60
C ARG A 131 -13.42 -2.91 -2.01
N ILE A 132 -12.66 -2.97 -3.10
CA ILE A 132 -11.99 -4.20 -3.56
C ILE A 132 -10.94 -4.65 -2.52
N GLY A 133 -10.27 -3.70 -1.85
CA GLY A 133 -9.21 -4.01 -0.91
C GLY A 133 -7.91 -4.45 -1.57
N GLY A 134 -7.07 -5.13 -0.80
CA GLY A 134 -5.79 -5.66 -1.27
C GLY A 134 -4.59 -5.10 -0.50
N ILE A 135 -3.39 -5.44 -0.97
CA ILE A 135 -2.12 -5.07 -0.35
C ILE A 135 -1.42 -4.01 -1.20
N GLY A 136 -0.97 -2.94 -0.56
CA GLY A 136 -0.21 -1.88 -1.21
C GLY A 136 1.25 -2.27 -1.48
N PRO A 137 2.00 -1.46 -2.25
CA PRO A 137 3.42 -1.71 -2.49
C PRO A 137 4.29 -1.61 -1.23
N CYS A 138 3.75 -1.13 -0.11
CA CYS A 138 4.38 -1.13 1.21
C CYS A 138 4.21 -2.47 1.95
N GLY A 139 3.56 -3.49 1.37
CA GLY A 139 3.29 -4.77 2.00
C GLY A 139 2.18 -4.77 3.05
N ARG A 140 1.48 -3.64 3.25
CA ARG A 140 0.35 -3.51 4.17
C ARG A 140 -0.97 -3.43 3.41
N GLN A 141 -2.06 -3.75 4.09
CA GLN A 141 -3.41 -3.53 3.56
C GLN A 141 -3.59 -2.07 3.10
N LEU A 142 -4.38 -1.86 2.06
CA LEU A 142 -4.62 -0.52 1.52
C LEU A 142 -5.16 0.42 2.60
N CYS A 143 -4.60 1.63 2.73
CA CYS A 143 -5.07 2.62 3.69
C CYS A 143 -6.55 2.97 3.49
N CYS A 144 -7.00 3.03 2.22
CA CYS A 144 -8.39 3.33 1.87
C CYS A 144 -9.38 2.22 2.17
N SER A 145 -8.92 0.96 2.35
CA SER A 145 -9.78 -0.16 2.75
C SER A 145 -9.76 -0.43 4.26
N SER A 146 -8.83 0.18 5.00
CA SER A 146 -8.65 -0.12 6.43
C SER A 146 -9.05 1.05 7.34
N TRP A 147 -8.26 2.10 7.39
CA TRP A 147 -8.41 3.15 8.41
C TRP A 147 -8.66 4.56 7.85
N MET A 148 -8.29 4.80 6.59
CA MET A 148 -8.39 6.12 5.99
C MET A 148 -9.74 6.30 5.29
N THR A 149 -10.59 7.12 5.85
CA THR A 149 -11.94 7.41 5.33
C THR A 149 -12.04 8.75 4.61
N THR A 150 -11.16 9.71 4.98
CA THR A 150 -11.16 11.07 4.41
C THR A 150 -9.99 11.25 3.47
N PHE A 151 -10.25 11.69 2.25
CA PHE A 151 -9.24 11.86 1.21
C PHE A 151 -9.21 13.30 0.73
N SER A 152 -8.02 13.89 0.78
CA SER A 152 -7.71 15.16 0.13
C SER A 152 -6.89 14.92 -1.15
N SER A 153 -6.84 15.94 -2.00
CA SER A 153 -5.97 15.91 -3.18
C SER A 153 -4.52 15.88 -2.74
N VAL A 154 -3.72 14.99 -3.34
CA VAL A 154 -2.30 14.84 -3.01
C VAL A 154 -1.46 15.53 -4.08
N SER A 155 -0.64 16.49 -3.67
CA SER A 155 0.31 17.16 -4.55
C SER A 155 1.64 16.42 -4.62
N THR A 156 2.38 16.65 -5.70
CA THR A 156 3.76 16.14 -5.84
C THR A 156 4.73 16.78 -4.84
N GLY A 157 4.36 17.90 -4.24
CA GLY A 157 5.11 18.54 -3.14
C GLY A 157 5.28 17.62 -1.93
N ALA A 158 4.23 16.83 -1.60
CA ALA A 158 4.32 15.84 -0.51
C ALA A 158 5.39 14.77 -0.75
N ALA A 159 5.59 14.37 -2.00
CA ALA A 159 6.65 13.41 -2.37
C ALA A 159 8.05 14.03 -2.25
N ARG A 160 8.18 15.32 -2.59
CA ARG A 160 9.47 16.03 -2.45
C ARG A 160 9.90 16.20 -1.00
N VAL A 161 8.96 16.51 -0.11
CA VAL A 161 9.24 16.60 1.34
C VAL A 161 9.76 15.27 1.88
N GLN A 162 9.27 14.16 1.33
CA GLN A 162 9.63 12.80 1.77
C GLN A 162 10.81 12.19 1.01
N ASP A 163 11.52 12.97 0.18
CA ASP A 163 12.64 12.50 -0.67
C ASP A 163 12.29 11.30 -1.57
N ILE A 164 11.02 11.19 -1.97
CA ILE A 164 10.58 10.14 -2.86
C ILE A 164 10.85 10.57 -4.31
N THR A 165 11.53 9.70 -5.06
CA THR A 165 11.79 9.94 -6.48
C THR A 165 10.49 10.16 -7.26
N MET A 166 10.49 11.12 -8.18
CA MET A 166 9.30 11.51 -8.98
C MET A 166 8.91 10.47 -10.05
N ASN A 167 9.27 9.21 -9.84
CA ASN A 167 8.85 8.12 -10.71
C ASN A 167 7.36 7.79 -10.48
N PRO A 168 6.50 7.87 -11.52
CA PRO A 168 5.07 7.56 -11.40
C PRO A 168 4.77 6.21 -10.76
N GLN A 169 5.55 5.17 -11.08
CA GLN A 169 5.38 3.83 -10.49
C GLN A 169 5.58 3.81 -8.97
N LYS A 170 6.44 4.66 -8.43
CA LYS A 170 6.67 4.79 -6.98
C LYS A 170 5.64 5.70 -6.31
N LEU A 171 5.08 6.66 -7.06
CA LEU A 171 4.13 7.65 -6.53
C LEU A 171 2.70 7.17 -6.54
N THR A 172 2.29 6.35 -7.52
CA THR A 172 0.91 5.92 -7.70
C THR A 172 0.54 4.76 -6.77
N GLY A 173 -0.70 4.81 -6.27
CA GLY A 173 -1.34 3.70 -5.59
C GLY A 173 -2.05 2.77 -6.59
N GLN A 174 -2.69 1.70 -6.10
CA GLN A 174 -3.48 0.78 -6.94
C GLN A 174 -4.66 1.46 -7.63
N CYS A 175 -5.17 2.55 -7.07
CA CYS A 175 -6.22 3.37 -7.69
C CYS A 175 -5.74 4.26 -8.84
N GLY A 176 -4.47 4.19 -9.26
CA GLY A 176 -3.89 5.05 -10.30
C GLY A 176 -3.63 6.51 -9.89
N LYS A 177 -4.08 6.94 -8.70
CA LYS A 177 -3.83 8.28 -8.15
C LYS A 177 -2.60 8.28 -7.24
N ILE A 178 -2.03 9.46 -6.96
CA ILE A 178 -0.90 9.58 -6.02
C ILE A 178 -1.31 8.99 -4.66
N LYS A 179 -0.41 8.25 -4.03
CA LYS A 179 -0.61 7.57 -2.74
C LYS A 179 -1.12 8.54 -1.67
N CYS A 180 -2.28 8.26 -1.09
CA CYS A 180 -2.88 9.09 -0.04
C CYS A 180 -2.07 9.12 1.26
N CYS A 181 -1.32 8.06 1.57
CA CYS A 181 -0.41 8.02 2.74
C CYS A 181 0.66 9.12 2.68
N MET A 182 1.14 9.50 1.49
CA MET A 182 2.10 10.59 1.36
C MET A 182 1.57 11.92 1.92
N ASN A 183 0.30 12.23 1.65
CA ASN A 183 -0.30 13.45 2.19
C ASN A 183 -0.58 13.35 3.69
N PHE A 184 -0.88 12.17 4.18
CA PHE A 184 -1.07 11.93 5.61
C PHE A 184 0.22 12.09 6.41
N GLU A 185 1.33 11.60 5.87
CA GLU A 185 2.62 11.58 6.54
C GLU A 185 3.43 12.88 6.38
N VAL A 186 3.03 13.79 5.47
CA VAL A 186 3.81 14.99 5.12
C VAL A 186 4.20 15.84 6.33
N ASN A 187 3.30 15.99 7.29
CA ASN A 187 3.56 16.81 8.49
C ASN A 187 4.63 16.17 9.38
N ALA A 188 4.61 14.86 9.55
CA ALA A 188 5.62 14.13 10.32
C ALA A 188 7.01 14.25 9.69
N TYR A 189 7.10 14.15 8.35
CA TYR A 189 8.36 14.38 7.64
C TYR A 189 8.84 15.83 7.73
N ALA A 190 7.93 16.80 7.58
CA ALA A 190 8.27 18.20 7.71
C ALA A 190 8.76 18.56 9.13
N GLU A 191 8.21 17.94 10.16
CA GLU A 191 8.66 18.10 11.54
C GLU A 191 10.03 17.45 11.73
N ALA A 192 10.22 16.21 11.27
CA ALA A 192 11.51 15.52 11.34
C ALA A 192 12.60 16.30 10.59
N GLN A 193 12.28 16.90 9.45
CA GLN A 193 13.23 17.69 8.65
C GLN A 193 13.76 18.91 9.39
N ARG A 194 12.98 19.53 10.30
CA ARG A 194 13.44 20.69 11.10
C ARG A 194 14.61 20.36 12.01
N SER A 195 14.77 19.10 12.37
CA SER A 195 15.87 18.62 13.24
C SER A 195 17.09 18.13 12.45
N LEU A 196 17.14 18.35 11.14
CA LEU A 196 18.20 17.90 10.24
C LEU A 196 18.94 19.10 9.64
N PRO A 197 20.19 18.94 9.25
CA PRO A 197 20.95 20.00 8.55
C PRO A 197 20.34 20.33 7.20
N ASP A 198 20.52 21.58 6.78
CA ASP A 198 20.05 22.03 5.47
C ASP A 198 20.80 21.31 4.34
N ARG A 199 20.07 20.98 3.28
CA ARG A 199 20.59 20.21 2.14
C ARG A 199 21.61 20.95 1.30
N ASP A 200 21.56 22.29 1.33
CA ASP A 200 22.46 23.13 0.55
C ASP A 200 23.84 23.31 1.20
N VAL A 201 23.98 22.89 2.46
CA VAL A 201 25.25 23.02 3.19
C VAL A 201 26.24 21.95 2.73
N VAL A 202 27.42 22.44 2.27
CA VAL A 202 28.55 21.58 1.90
C VAL A 202 29.41 21.36 3.15
N LEU A 203 29.79 20.10 3.40
CA LEU A 203 30.73 19.76 4.45
C LEU A 203 32.13 19.68 3.88
N GLU A 204 33.06 20.45 4.45
CA GLU A 204 34.44 20.46 4.04
C GLU A 204 35.33 19.72 5.06
N THR A 205 36.12 18.79 4.55
CA THR A 205 37.16 18.10 5.30
C THR A 205 38.55 18.57 4.82
N ALA A 206 39.62 18.12 5.44
CA ALA A 206 40.97 18.43 5.01
C ALA A 206 41.30 17.91 3.60
N SER A 207 40.62 16.81 3.17
CA SER A 207 40.89 16.12 1.90
C SER A 207 39.86 16.42 0.81
N ASP A 208 38.55 16.46 1.16
CA ASP A 208 37.45 16.46 0.19
C ASP A 208 36.30 17.38 0.63
N SER A 209 35.45 17.76 -0.35
CA SER A 209 34.19 18.46 -0.10
C SER A 209 33.03 17.49 -0.30
N TYR A 210 32.06 17.49 0.61
CA TYR A 210 30.95 16.58 0.64
C TYR A 210 29.63 17.28 0.44
N TYR A 211 28.86 16.78 -0.50
CA TYR A 211 27.52 17.28 -0.88
C TYR A 211 26.44 16.35 -0.39
N HIS A 212 25.32 16.93 0.04
CA HIS A 212 24.15 16.17 0.44
C HIS A 212 23.66 15.26 -0.70
N PHE A 213 23.48 13.97 -0.42
CA PHE A 213 22.97 12.98 -1.37
C PHE A 213 21.59 12.44 -0.97
N LYS A 214 21.43 11.98 0.26
CA LYS A 214 20.20 11.39 0.77
C LYS A 214 20.05 11.65 2.27
N THR A 215 18.79 11.78 2.74
CA THR A 215 18.47 11.91 4.16
C THR A 215 17.55 10.76 4.61
N ASP A 216 17.85 10.16 5.74
CA ASP A 216 16.88 9.37 6.50
C ASP A 216 16.34 10.24 7.64
N HIS A 217 15.08 10.66 7.48
CA HIS A 217 14.45 11.63 8.38
C HIS A 217 14.23 11.09 9.79
N PHE A 218 13.87 9.79 9.90
CA PHE A 218 13.51 9.19 11.17
C PHE A 218 14.70 8.58 11.92
N GLN A 219 15.69 8.07 11.18
CA GLN A 219 16.96 7.62 11.78
C GLN A 219 17.92 8.79 12.07
N ARG A 220 17.56 10.00 11.62
CA ARG A 220 18.39 11.21 11.75
C ARG A 220 19.80 11.01 11.17
N GLN A 221 19.86 10.33 10.01
CA GLN A 221 21.09 10.06 9.30
C GLN A 221 21.12 10.81 7.97
N VAL A 222 22.26 11.34 7.62
CA VAL A 222 22.46 12.03 6.34
C VAL A 222 23.62 11.38 5.60
N THR A 223 23.38 11.04 4.36
CA THR A 223 24.39 10.48 3.46
C THR A 223 24.91 11.59 2.56
N TYR A 224 26.19 11.74 2.54
CA TYR A 224 26.92 12.70 1.71
C TYR A 224 27.69 11.99 0.62
N SER A 225 27.95 12.69 -0.49
CA SER A 225 28.76 12.22 -1.63
C SER A 225 29.84 13.26 -1.94
N THR A 226 31.01 12.84 -2.42
CA THR A 226 32.05 13.75 -2.90
C THR A 226 31.72 14.42 -4.23
N VAL A 227 30.72 13.89 -4.96
CA VAL A 227 30.25 14.48 -6.22
C VAL A 227 28.78 14.87 -6.10
N ARG A 228 28.43 16.09 -6.49
CA ARG A 228 27.09 16.68 -6.29
C ARG A 228 25.94 15.89 -6.93
N SER A 229 26.17 15.15 -8.00
CA SER A 229 25.10 14.49 -8.77
C SER A 229 25.28 12.97 -8.91
N ALA A 230 26.35 12.41 -8.33
CA ALA A 230 26.64 11.00 -8.46
C ALA A 230 26.94 10.34 -7.10
N PRO A 231 26.57 9.08 -6.89
CA PRO A 231 26.87 8.36 -5.66
C PRO A 231 28.33 7.90 -5.63
N VAL A 232 29.25 8.82 -5.38
CA VAL A 232 30.69 8.54 -5.30
C VAL A 232 31.17 8.75 -3.86
N ARG A 233 31.84 7.73 -3.30
CA ARG A 233 32.34 7.74 -1.91
C ARG A 233 31.26 8.19 -0.92
N LEU A 234 30.16 7.43 -0.87
CA LEU A 234 29.05 7.70 0.04
C LEU A 234 29.47 7.49 1.49
N VAL A 235 29.29 8.53 2.31
CA VAL A 235 29.52 8.50 3.75
C VAL A 235 28.21 8.85 4.44
N THR A 236 27.75 8.00 5.35
CA THR A 236 26.51 8.22 6.14
C THR A 236 26.90 8.57 7.57
N ILE A 237 26.47 9.73 8.02
CA ILE A 237 26.74 10.24 9.38
C ILE A 237 25.44 10.61 10.08
N SER A 238 25.47 10.66 11.41
CA SER A 238 24.34 11.16 12.20
C SER A 238 24.13 12.67 12.00
N ALA A 239 22.91 13.13 12.18
CA ALA A 239 22.60 14.57 12.09
C ALA A 239 23.44 15.39 13.10
N GLU A 240 23.69 14.85 14.27
CA GLU A 240 24.49 15.48 15.33
C GLU A 240 25.92 15.71 14.84
N ARG A 241 26.55 14.67 14.27
CA ARG A 241 27.88 14.81 13.68
C ARG A 241 27.91 15.80 12.50
N ALA A 242 26.85 15.79 11.68
CA ALA A 242 26.76 16.78 10.60
C ALA A 242 26.75 18.23 11.13
N PHE A 243 25.97 18.49 12.20
CA PHE A 243 25.97 19.83 12.85
C PHE A 243 27.32 20.21 13.46
N GLU A 244 28.03 19.25 14.07
CA GLU A 244 29.38 19.48 14.59
C GLU A 244 30.34 19.90 13.47
N VAL A 245 30.38 19.16 12.37
CA VAL A 245 31.22 19.47 11.21
C VAL A 245 30.84 20.83 10.62
N ILE A 246 29.53 21.14 10.51
CA ILE A 246 29.09 22.48 10.09
C ILE A 246 29.64 23.57 11.04
N GLY A 247 29.56 23.29 12.35
CA GLY A 247 30.14 24.20 13.36
C GLY A 247 31.63 24.39 13.22
N MET A 248 32.42 23.33 12.97
CA MET A 248 33.86 23.39 12.71
C MET A 248 34.14 24.18 11.43
N ASN A 249 33.44 23.89 10.34
CA ASN A 249 33.64 24.59 9.06
C ASN A 249 33.36 26.09 9.18
N ARG A 250 32.33 26.48 9.97
CA ARG A 250 32.08 27.92 10.25
C ARG A 250 33.20 28.61 11.03
N ARG A 251 33.95 27.87 11.84
CA ARG A 251 35.14 28.37 12.55
C ARG A 251 36.43 28.32 11.71
N GLY A 252 36.33 27.76 10.49
CA GLY A 252 37.49 27.57 9.61
C GLY A 252 38.25 26.26 9.91
N GLU A 253 37.79 25.44 10.80
CA GLU A 253 38.35 24.14 11.12
C GLU A 253 37.85 23.08 10.14
N ARG A 254 38.77 22.24 9.63
CA ARG A 254 38.42 21.15 8.71
C ARG A 254 38.80 19.81 9.34
N PRO A 255 37.85 18.97 9.70
CA PRO A 255 38.13 17.64 10.22
C PRO A 255 38.81 16.76 9.16
N GLU A 256 39.62 15.79 9.56
CA GLU A 256 40.28 14.86 8.63
C GLU A 256 39.27 13.92 7.95
N THR A 257 38.25 13.46 8.72
CA THR A 257 37.22 12.54 8.23
C THR A 257 35.83 12.97 8.69
N LEU A 258 34.79 12.64 7.90
CA LEU A 258 33.40 12.84 8.31
C LEU A 258 32.97 11.81 9.35
N GLU A 259 33.53 10.61 9.30
CA GLU A 259 33.19 9.55 10.26
C GLU A 259 33.67 9.93 11.66
N PRO A 260 32.87 9.67 12.72
CA PRO A 260 33.33 9.86 14.09
C PRO A 260 34.54 8.96 14.36
N GLN A 261 35.57 9.51 15.03
CA GLN A 261 36.70 8.70 15.48
C GLN A 261 36.20 7.62 16.43
N GLU A 262 36.66 6.37 16.24
CA GLU A 262 36.22 5.14 16.91
C GLU A 262 36.35 5.17 18.47
N GLY A 263 35.76 6.13 19.14
CA GLY A 263 35.73 6.26 20.59
C GLY A 263 34.40 6.57 21.19
N GLU A 264 33.47 7.18 20.44
CA GLU A 264 32.21 7.70 20.99
C GLU A 264 30.94 6.95 20.53
N GLU A 265 31.02 6.01 19.60
CA GLU A 265 29.86 5.42 18.91
C GLU A 265 29.16 4.27 19.59
N ARG A 266 29.30 4.03 20.86
CA ARG A 266 28.58 2.87 21.49
C ARG A 266 27.39 3.23 22.35
N ARG A 267 26.82 4.44 22.27
CA ARG A 267 25.58 4.81 22.96
C ARG A 267 24.35 4.98 22.05
N GLY A 268 24.49 4.97 20.74
CA GLY A 268 23.39 4.94 19.77
C GLY A 268 23.02 3.49 19.46
N GLY A 269 21.75 3.13 19.66
CA GLY A 269 21.22 1.77 19.61
C GLY A 269 21.75 0.92 18.44
N ARG A 270 22.15 -0.29 18.76
CA ARG A 270 22.29 -1.38 17.80
C ARG A 270 21.04 -1.39 16.92
N THR A 271 21.17 -0.99 15.67
CA THR A 271 20.26 -1.43 14.64
C THR A 271 20.42 -2.95 14.58
N SER A 272 19.59 -3.67 15.34
CA SER A 272 19.46 -5.09 15.13
C SER A 272 19.07 -5.27 13.68
N ASP A 273 19.94 -5.86 12.90
CA ASP A 273 19.64 -6.26 11.53
C ASP A 273 18.45 -7.23 11.62
N ILE A 274 17.25 -6.72 11.33
CA ILE A 274 16.01 -7.47 11.42
C ILE A 274 16.07 -8.72 10.53
N LEU A 275 16.92 -8.71 9.50
CA LEU A 275 17.15 -9.85 8.61
C LEU A 275 18.12 -10.87 9.23
N ALA A 276 19.10 -10.43 10.02
CA ALA A 276 19.99 -11.33 10.75
C ALA A 276 19.26 -12.01 11.93
N ASP A 277 18.29 -11.34 12.54
CA ASP A 277 17.49 -11.88 13.64
C ASP A 277 16.39 -12.87 13.18
N ASN A 278 16.13 -12.94 11.88
CA ASN A 278 15.15 -13.83 11.25
C ASN A 278 15.77 -15.19 10.80
N SER A 279 16.98 -15.54 11.29
CA SER A 279 17.56 -16.84 11.00
C SER A 279 16.71 -17.95 11.65
N LEU A 280 16.39 -18.98 10.89
CA LEU A 280 15.64 -20.17 11.35
C LEU A 280 16.29 -20.88 12.55
N THR A 281 17.55 -20.56 12.88
CA THR A 281 18.33 -21.09 14.00
C THR A 281 18.17 -20.33 15.31
N ARG A 282 17.32 -19.28 15.36
CA ARG A 282 17.06 -18.47 16.56
C ARG A 282 16.61 -19.31 17.76
N PHE A 283 15.76 -20.31 17.52
CA PHE A 283 15.27 -21.20 18.56
C PHE A 283 16.24 -22.31 18.95
N ASP A 284 17.28 -22.58 18.17
CA ASP A 284 18.31 -23.58 18.49
C ASP A 284 19.37 -23.08 19.49
N ARG A 285 19.54 -21.74 19.61
CA ARG A 285 20.45 -21.14 20.59
C ARG A 285 19.95 -21.28 22.01
N GLU A 286 18.64 -21.20 22.23
CA GLU A 286 18.06 -21.41 23.59
C GLU A 286 18.20 -22.84 24.05
N ARG A 287 18.08 -23.84 23.15
CA ARG A 287 18.29 -25.26 23.51
C ARG A 287 19.73 -25.62 23.84
N ARG A 288 20.71 -24.90 23.33
CA ARG A 288 22.13 -25.11 23.65
C ARG A 288 22.55 -24.46 24.96
N GLY A 289 21.89 -23.41 25.40
CA GLY A 289 22.12 -22.74 26.68
C GLY A 289 21.66 -23.55 27.89
N ALA A 290 20.53 -24.26 27.74
CA ALA A 290 19.95 -25.07 28.82
C ALA A 290 20.68 -26.41 29.14
N ARG A 291 21.58 -26.88 28.26
CA ARG A 291 22.30 -28.13 28.48
C ARG A 291 23.71 -28.00 29.08
N ARG A 292 24.10 -26.79 29.49
CA ARG A 292 25.45 -26.54 30.06
C ARG A 292 25.49 -26.48 31.59
N GLY A 293 24.41 -26.84 32.28
CA GLY A 293 24.25 -26.72 33.72
C GLY A 293 24.17 -28.04 34.51
N GLU A 294 24.44 -29.19 33.93
CA GLU A 294 24.47 -30.43 34.72
C GLU A 294 25.87 -31.05 34.76
N SER A 295 26.33 -31.12 35.97
CA SER A 295 27.60 -31.64 36.49
C SER A 295 27.89 -33.07 36.10
N ARG A 296 29.11 -33.29 35.73
CA ARG A 296 29.78 -34.55 35.42
C ARG A 296 30.11 -35.30 36.70
N PRO A 297 29.72 -36.55 36.91
CA PRO A 297 30.39 -37.44 37.88
C PRO A 297 31.44 -38.33 37.18
N PRO A 298 32.39 -38.94 37.98
CA PRO A 298 33.68 -39.35 37.48
C PRO A 298 33.67 -40.76 36.88
N ARG A 299 34.66 -40.94 36.03
CA ARG A 299 35.11 -42.09 35.28
C ARG A 299 35.41 -43.30 36.20
N ARG A 300 34.86 -44.48 35.88
CA ARG A 300 35.41 -45.78 36.27
C ARG A 300 35.67 -46.63 35.04
N GLU A 301 36.88 -47.14 34.98
CA GLU A 301 37.40 -48.06 34.00
C GLU A 301 36.79 -49.47 34.12
N GLY A 302 36.67 -50.16 32.99
CA GLY A 302 36.36 -51.58 33.01
C GLY A 302 35.91 -52.07 31.63
N GLY A 303 36.79 -52.75 30.93
CA GLY A 303 36.66 -53.23 29.57
C GLY A 303 35.60 -54.29 29.34
N ALA A 304 35.31 -54.50 28.09
CA ALA A 304 35.19 -55.77 27.40
C ALA A 304 34.72 -55.58 25.96
N ARG A 305 35.50 -56.10 25.13
CA ARG A 305 35.42 -56.39 23.72
C ARG A 305 34.25 -57.32 23.40
N ARG A 306 33.42 -57.04 22.39
CA ARG A 306 32.74 -58.04 21.54
C ARG A 306 32.19 -57.44 20.28
N GLU A 307 32.74 -57.77 19.21
CA GLU A 307 32.31 -58.38 17.95
C GLU A 307 31.06 -57.91 17.26
N ARG A 308 31.28 -57.49 16.03
CA ARG A 308 30.39 -57.27 14.89
C ARG A 308 29.77 -58.58 14.39
N PRO A 309 28.62 -58.66 13.84
CA PRO A 309 28.52 -59.28 12.51
C PRO A 309 27.83 -58.34 11.44
N GLN A 310 28.38 -58.54 10.25
CA GLN A 310 27.85 -58.12 8.96
C GLN A 310 26.72 -59.04 8.51
N ARG A 311 25.87 -58.56 7.71
CA ARG A 311 25.17 -59.14 6.52
C ARG A 311 23.87 -58.38 6.32
N SER A 312 23.32 -58.14 5.17
CA SER A 312 23.57 -58.42 3.73
C SER A 312 22.48 -57.77 2.91
N ALA A 313 22.89 -57.27 1.75
CA ALA A 313 22.20 -57.35 0.44
C ALA A 313 20.76 -56.85 0.24
N GLU A 314 20.67 -56.04 -0.78
CA GLU A 314 19.57 -55.56 -1.61
C GLU A 314 18.53 -56.63 -2.04
N PRO A 315 17.34 -56.23 -2.62
CA PRO A 315 17.32 -55.72 -3.98
C PRO A 315 16.27 -54.64 -4.34
N GLN A 316 16.59 -53.91 -5.37
CA GLN A 316 15.86 -53.25 -6.45
C GLN A 316 14.31 -53.28 -6.45
N GLY A 317 13.72 -52.10 -6.62
CA GLY A 317 12.34 -51.90 -7.08
C GLY A 317 12.18 -50.56 -7.76
N GLN A 318 12.01 -50.59 -9.07
CA GLN A 318 11.75 -49.47 -9.97
C GLN A 318 10.41 -48.80 -9.69
N GLY A 319 10.35 -47.48 -9.79
CA GLY A 319 9.10 -46.73 -9.79
C GLY A 319 9.34 -45.29 -10.24
N ALA A 320 9.26 -45.08 -11.53
CA ALA A 320 9.27 -43.76 -12.17
C ALA A 320 8.05 -42.94 -11.76
N SER A 321 8.22 -41.70 -11.33
CA SER A 321 7.17 -40.72 -11.31
C SER A 321 7.63 -39.43 -12.00
N GLU A 322 6.92 -39.14 -13.07
CA GLU A 322 7.04 -38.00 -13.99
C GLU A 322 6.93 -36.67 -13.28
N ARG A 323 7.81 -35.76 -13.62
CA ARG A 323 7.68 -34.32 -13.36
C ARG A 323 6.88 -33.69 -14.47
N PRO A 324 5.86 -32.84 -14.19
CA PRO A 324 5.20 -32.10 -15.24
C PRO A 324 6.06 -30.94 -15.75
N GLN A 325 6.26 -30.91 -17.07
CA GLN A 325 6.95 -29.86 -17.79
C GLN A 325 6.06 -28.62 -17.89
N VAL A 326 6.60 -27.47 -17.51
CA VAL A 326 6.02 -26.14 -17.72
C VAL A 326 6.13 -25.80 -19.22
N ARG A 327 5.01 -25.72 -19.90
CA ARG A 327 4.89 -25.22 -21.28
C ARG A 327 5.07 -23.69 -21.31
N GLN A 328 6.14 -23.25 -21.94
CA GLN A 328 6.34 -21.86 -22.32
C GLN A 328 5.40 -21.51 -23.49
N PHE A 329 4.49 -20.57 -23.29
CA PHE A 329 3.71 -19.97 -24.37
C PHE A 329 4.57 -18.96 -25.10
N ARG A 330 4.89 -19.25 -26.37
CA ARG A 330 5.44 -18.30 -27.34
C ARG A 330 4.28 -17.53 -27.99
N SER A 331 4.32 -16.21 -27.92
CA SER A 331 3.43 -15.30 -28.66
C SER A 331 3.78 -15.31 -30.16
N PRO A 332 2.82 -15.27 -31.08
CA PRO A 332 3.09 -15.13 -32.49
C PRO A 332 3.42 -13.68 -32.87
N ARG A 333 4.57 -13.48 -33.49
CA ARG A 333 4.93 -12.24 -34.20
C ARG A 333 4.07 -12.10 -35.45
N THR A 334 3.24 -11.07 -35.51
CA THR A 334 2.62 -10.59 -36.76
C THR A 334 3.59 -9.67 -37.48
N ARG A 335 3.83 -10.04 -38.73
CA ARG A 335 4.68 -9.40 -39.71
C ARG A 335 3.89 -8.23 -40.34
N ALA A 336 4.37 -7.01 -40.16
CA ALA A 336 3.83 -5.84 -40.88
C ALA A 336 4.33 -5.85 -42.31
N GLN A 337 3.40 -5.77 -43.26
CA GLN A 337 3.68 -5.42 -44.66
C GLN A 337 3.58 -3.90 -44.80
N GLU A 338 4.62 -3.33 -45.36
CA GLU A 338 4.66 -1.97 -45.90
C GLU A 338 3.81 -1.88 -47.19
N SER A 339 2.95 -0.87 -47.24
CA SER A 339 2.56 -0.27 -48.53
C SER A 339 2.23 1.21 -48.23
N GLY A 340 3.02 2.06 -48.86
CA GLY A 340 2.87 3.50 -48.81
C GLY A 340 1.70 3.98 -49.63
N GLU A 341 1.14 5.10 -49.22
CA GLU A 341 0.59 6.12 -50.11
C GLU A 341 0.26 7.37 -49.30
N GLY A 342 0.79 8.48 -49.73
CA GLY A 342 0.64 9.77 -49.07
C GLY A 342 -0.68 10.45 -49.45
N THR A 343 -1.19 11.23 -48.50
CA THR A 343 -2.13 12.33 -48.77
C THR A 343 -2.06 13.42 -47.72
N PRO A 344 -2.38 14.66 -48.06
CA PRO A 344 -1.83 15.86 -47.41
C PRO A 344 -2.73 16.42 -46.32
N SER A 345 -2.08 17.12 -45.36
CA SER A 345 -2.63 17.91 -44.25
C SER A 345 -3.62 19.00 -44.70
N PRO A 346 -4.76 19.21 -44.05
CA PRO A 346 -5.57 20.41 -44.24
C PRO A 346 -5.12 21.55 -43.34
N ARG A 347 -4.97 22.73 -43.95
CA ARG A 347 -4.64 24.03 -43.37
C ARG A 347 -5.73 24.51 -42.40
N ARG A 348 -5.31 25.10 -41.29
CA ARG A 348 -6.15 25.90 -40.38
C ARG A 348 -6.64 27.18 -41.04
N PRO A 349 -7.89 27.61 -40.86
CA PRO A 349 -8.35 28.94 -41.25
C PRO A 349 -7.94 29.99 -40.20
N ARG A 350 -7.42 31.11 -40.71
CA ARG A 350 -7.19 32.38 -39.98
C ARG A 350 -8.53 33.01 -39.63
N THR A 351 -8.77 33.32 -38.37
CA THR A 351 -9.81 34.25 -37.94
C THR A 351 -9.30 35.69 -38.03
N LYS A 352 -10.03 36.51 -38.79
CA LYS A 352 -9.87 37.96 -38.89
C LYS A 352 -10.52 38.62 -37.68
N SER A 353 -9.80 39.55 -37.12
CA SER A 353 -10.27 40.59 -36.20
C SER A 353 -11.09 41.66 -36.95
N GLN A 354 -12.22 42.05 -36.38
CA GLN A 354 -12.95 43.37 -36.55
C GLN A 354 -13.92 43.40 -35.37
N GLY A 355 -13.96 44.37 -34.51
CA GLY A 355 -13.92 45.80 -34.65
C GLY A 355 -15.09 46.29 -33.82
N GLU A 356 -14.84 46.97 -32.68
CA GLU A 356 -15.83 47.79 -32.00
C GLU A 356 -16.28 48.92 -32.94
N PRO A 357 -17.42 49.65 -32.75
CA PRO A 357 -17.79 50.37 -31.54
C PRO A 357 -19.34 50.49 -31.27
N GLU A 358 -19.77 50.68 -30.13
CA GLU A 358 -20.52 51.75 -29.44
C GLU A 358 -21.15 51.23 -28.14
#